data_6a7af09267347bd5a268d8eeae910f81
#
_entry.id   6a7af09267347bd5a268d8eeae910f81
#
_cell.length_a   1.000
_cell.length_b   1.000
_cell.length_c   1.000
_cell.angle_alpha   90.00
_cell.angle_beta   90.00
_cell.angle_gamma   90.00
#
_symmetry.space_group_name_H-M   'P 1'
#
loop_
_entity.id
_entity.type
_entity.pdbx_description
1 polymer ?
#
loop_
_entity_poly.entity_id
_entity_poly.type
_entity_poly.pdbx_seq_one_letter_code
_entity_poly.pdbx_strand_id
1 'polypeptide(L)'
;MKKIIFYFAFILYSNTIFSQAQFEIFGGPHIASTSYSVKSNRQPTDSKVGFHFGVGYKIPFEGILFFSPAISYAMRGYKVQFNHPSFPPDLLAIDNNTTFHEIDVDPLLQFDLSKKPSHLFIRLGPSFNFILWGNEKYNLATGESVDHSMTFSTTNGYGRYNASLLGQFGFETSKGFTIYAYYLHGMISMNNEEQGPSIYNSMYGLTLGKFLKPKKK
;
A
#
# COMPACT_ATOMS: atom_id res chain seq x y z
N MET A 1 20.27 -7.18 37.35
CA MET A 1 19.48 -6.04 37.81
C MET A 1 19.52 -4.85 36.83
N LYS A 2 20.66 -4.35 36.34
CA LYS A 2 20.73 -3.19 35.43
C LYS A 2 19.91 -3.35 34.14
N LYS A 3 19.85 -4.54 33.53
CA LYS A 3 19.05 -4.79 32.31
C LYS A 3 17.53 -4.72 32.55
N ILE A 4 17.04 -5.19 33.69
CA ILE A 4 15.63 -5.16 34.08
C ILE A 4 15.15 -3.71 34.30
N ILE A 5 15.98 -2.89 34.90
CA ILE A 5 15.70 -1.44 35.14
C ILE A 5 15.60 -0.73 33.77
N PHE A 6 16.45 -1.07 32.80
CA PHE A 6 16.41 -0.48 31.46
C PHE A 6 15.13 -0.85 30.70
N TYR A 7 14.67 -2.11 30.79
CA TYR A 7 13.38 -2.52 30.20
C TYR A 7 12.20 -1.85 30.89
N PHE A 8 12.24 -1.70 32.21
CA PHE A 8 11.17 -1.06 32.96
C PHE A 8 11.10 0.47 32.68
N ALA A 9 12.25 1.11 32.54
CA ALA A 9 12.33 2.52 32.14
C ALA A 9 11.84 2.73 30.69
N PHE A 10 12.16 1.81 29.77
CA PHE A 10 11.68 1.85 28.39
C PHE A 10 10.16 1.66 28.29
N ILE A 11 9.56 0.76 29.10
CA ILE A 11 8.12 0.54 29.19
C ILE A 11 7.41 1.76 29.81
N LEU A 12 7.98 2.41 30.80
CA LEU A 12 7.41 3.62 31.41
C LEU A 12 7.49 4.83 30.46
N TYR A 13 8.57 4.96 29.68
CA TYR A 13 8.72 6.03 28.69
C TYR A 13 7.75 5.87 27.50
N SER A 14 7.44 4.64 27.10
CA SER A 14 6.49 4.36 26.02
C SER A 14 5.06 4.80 26.37
N ASN A 15 4.64 4.73 27.62
CA ASN A 15 3.28 5.12 28.02
C ASN A 15 3.00 6.63 27.89
N THR A 16 4.01 7.50 28.03
CA THR A 16 3.84 8.95 27.89
C THR A 16 3.68 9.38 26.43
N ILE A 17 4.32 8.68 25.49
CA ILE A 17 4.23 8.96 24.06
C ILE A 17 2.83 8.57 23.53
N PHE A 18 2.28 7.44 23.95
CA PHE A 18 0.96 6.98 23.54
C PHE A 18 -0.20 7.80 24.12
N SER A 19 0.01 8.54 25.20
CA SER A 19 -1.01 9.41 25.80
C SER A 19 -1.44 10.57 24.88
N GLN A 20 -0.61 10.97 23.91
CA GLN A 20 -0.89 12.05 22.96
C GLN A 20 -1.19 11.53 21.54
N ALA A 21 -1.03 10.23 21.31
CA ALA A 21 -1.29 9.62 20.02
C ALA A 21 -2.79 9.65 19.69
N GLN A 22 -3.12 10.03 18.47
CA GLN A 22 -4.48 9.99 17.95
C GLN A 22 -4.64 8.76 17.06
N PHE A 23 -5.64 7.94 17.34
CA PHE A 23 -5.94 6.77 16.54
C PHE A 23 -6.86 7.15 15.37
N GLU A 24 -6.51 6.77 14.15
CA GLU A 24 -7.27 6.99 12.92
C GLU A 24 -7.84 5.68 12.40
N ILE A 25 -9.09 5.72 11.94
CA ILE A 25 -9.68 4.71 11.06
C ILE A 25 -9.92 5.37 9.71
N PHE A 26 -9.62 4.69 8.63
CA PHE A 26 -9.72 5.27 7.29
C PHE A 26 -10.06 4.23 6.23
N GLY A 27 -10.52 4.70 5.08
CA GLY A 27 -10.74 3.88 3.90
C GLY A 27 -11.24 4.68 2.71
N GLY A 28 -11.20 4.07 1.54
CA GLY A 28 -11.63 4.72 0.32
C GLY A 28 -11.41 3.90 -0.94
N PRO A 29 -11.92 4.38 -2.08
CA PRO A 29 -11.65 3.81 -3.38
C PRO A 29 -10.28 4.24 -3.94
N HIS A 30 -9.76 3.43 -4.85
CA HIS A 30 -8.58 3.77 -5.62
C HIS A 30 -8.61 3.17 -7.02
N ILE A 31 -7.70 3.64 -7.85
CA ILE A 31 -7.40 3.09 -9.16
C ILE A 31 -5.97 2.56 -9.09
N ALA A 32 -5.83 1.25 -9.29
CA ALA A 32 -4.56 0.56 -9.40
C ALA A 32 -4.16 0.43 -10.87
N SER A 33 -2.90 0.64 -11.16
CA SER A 33 -2.30 0.52 -12.48
C SER A 33 -0.96 -0.21 -12.36
N THR A 34 -0.48 -0.77 -13.46
CA THR A 34 0.78 -1.51 -13.48
C THR A 34 1.59 -1.16 -14.71
N SER A 35 2.89 -0.95 -14.53
CA SER A 35 3.85 -0.96 -15.61
C SER A 35 4.35 -2.39 -15.80
N TYR A 36 3.96 -3.01 -16.90
CA TYR A 36 4.31 -4.38 -17.25
C TYR A 36 5.26 -4.38 -18.44
N SER A 37 6.45 -4.95 -18.32
CA SER A 37 7.44 -4.99 -19.39
C SER A 37 8.07 -6.38 -19.50
N VAL A 38 8.17 -6.91 -20.73
CA VAL A 38 8.85 -8.18 -21.06
C VAL A 38 10.05 -7.87 -21.92
N LYS A 39 11.27 -8.25 -21.48
CA LYS A 39 12.53 -7.94 -22.18
C LYS A 39 12.61 -6.48 -22.63
N SER A 40 12.29 -5.55 -21.71
CA SER A 40 12.25 -4.10 -21.94
C SER A 40 11.12 -3.60 -22.90
N ASN A 41 10.29 -4.47 -23.42
CA ASN A 41 9.12 -4.10 -24.21
C ASN A 41 7.90 -3.92 -23.31
N ARG A 42 7.41 -2.67 -23.20
CA ARG A 42 6.22 -2.37 -22.41
C ARG A 42 4.97 -2.99 -23.05
N GLN A 43 4.18 -3.67 -22.22
CA GLN A 43 2.92 -4.25 -22.64
C GLN A 43 1.77 -3.27 -22.36
N PRO A 44 0.71 -3.23 -23.18
CA PRO A 44 -0.49 -2.46 -22.90
C PRO A 44 -1.15 -2.94 -21.60
N THR A 45 -1.49 -2.00 -20.71
CA THR A 45 -2.12 -2.29 -19.43
C THR A 45 -3.30 -1.39 -19.17
N ASP A 46 -4.38 -1.96 -18.60
CA ASP A 46 -5.54 -1.24 -18.10
C ASP A 46 -5.58 -1.23 -16.58
N SER A 47 -6.04 -0.10 -16.06
CA SER A 47 -6.20 0.08 -14.62
C SER A 47 -7.44 -0.64 -14.11
N LYS A 48 -7.43 -1.00 -12.81
CA LYS A 48 -8.59 -1.56 -12.09
C LYS A 48 -8.97 -0.68 -10.91
N VAL A 49 -10.27 -0.56 -10.69
CA VAL A 49 -10.81 0.04 -9.48
C VAL A 49 -10.67 -0.95 -8.33
N GLY A 50 -10.21 -0.46 -7.19
CA GLY A 50 -10.10 -1.20 -5.96
C GLY A 50 -10.53 -0.35 -4.76
N PHE A 51 -10.31 -0.88 -3.57
CA PHE A 51 -10.59 -0.19 -2.32
C PHE A 51 -9.54 -0.56 -1.27
N HIS A 52 -9.43 0.29 -0.26
CA HIS A 52 -8.59 0.03 0.90
C HIS A 52 -9.30 0.50 2.17
N PHE A 53 -8.94 -0.08 3.28
CA PHE A 53 -9.33 0.36 4.61
C PHE A 53 -8.26 -0.01 5.62
N GLY A 54 -8.12 0.79 6.66
CA GLY A 54 -7.08 0.58 7.63
C GLY A 54 -7.21 1.40 8.88
N VAL A 55 -6.20 1.28 9.69
CA VAL A 55 -6.05 2.00 10.94
C VAL A 55 -4.64 2.60 11.02
N GLY A 56 -4.52 3.71 11.73
CA GLY A 56 -3.24 4.38 11.90
C GLY A 56 -3.19 5.19 13.19
N TYR A 57 -2.04 5.78 13.40
CA TYR A 57 -1.80 6.69 14.52
C TYR A 57 -1.20 7.99 14.01
N LYS A 58 -1.50 9.09 14.69
CA LYS A 58 -0.79 10.37 14.56
C LYS A 58 -0.11 10.64 15.88
N ILE A 59 1.21 10.48 15.92
CA ILE A 59 2.05 10.58 17.11
C ILE A 59 2.87 11.87 17.01
N PRO A 60 2.74 12.83 17.95
CA PRO A 60 3.54 14.05 17.94
C PRO A 60 5.04 13.72 17.96
N PHE A 61 5.81 14.37 17.10
CA PHE A 61 7.27 14.24 17.05
C PHE A 61 7.92 15.57 17.42
N GLU A 62 7.80 16.58 16.54
CA GLU A 62 8.35 17.91 16.82
C GLU A 62 7.57 18.99 16.04
N GLY A 63 7.06 20.00 16.74
CA GLY A 63 6.41 21.15 16.13
C GLY A 63 5.18 20.82 15.27
N ILE A 64 5.37 20.81 13.96
CA ILE A 64 4.36 20.46 12.97
C ILE A 64 4.58 19.06 12.38
N LEU A 65 5.60 18.36 12.84
CA LEU A 65 6.00 17.03 12.40
C LEU A 65 5.41 15.97 13.31
N PHE A 66 4.83 14.94 12.71
CA PHE A 66 4.24 13.78 13.37
C PHE A 66 4.76 12.50 12.73
N PHE A 67 4.90 11.44 13.52
CA PHE A 67 5.02 10.10 13.01
C PHE A 67 3.61 9.52 12.84
N SER A 68 3.29 9.06 11.64
CA SER A 68 1.94 8.62 11.25
C SER A 68 1.96 7.20 10.68
N PRO A 69 2.25 6.19 11.52
CA PRO A 69 2.23 4.80 11.07
C PRO A 69 0.81 4.33 10.84
N ALA A 70 0.64 3.51 9.79
CA ALA A 70 -0.63 2.91 9.45
C ALA A 70 -0.46 1.45 9.02
N ILE A 71 -1.53 0.69 9.17
CA ILE A 71 -1.70 -0.63 8.59
C ILE A 71 -3.03 -0.67 7.88
N SER A 72 -3.05 -1.17 6.64
CA SER A 72 -4.27 -1.25 5.84
C SER A 72 -4.35 -2.53 5.04
N TYR A 73 -5.57 -2.89 4.70
CA TYR A 73 -5.88 -3.89 3.70
C TYR A 73 -6.22 -3.17 2.40
N ALA A 74 -5.75 -3.69 1.27
CA ALA A 74 -6.07 -3.20 -0.06
C ALA A 74 -6.39 -4.35 -1.02
N MET A 75 -7.41 -4.14 -1.87
CA MET A 75 -7.70 -4.98 -3.02
C MET A 75 -7.23 -4.25 -4.27
N ARG A 76 -6.24 -4.79 -4.96
CA ARG A 76 -5.63 -4.20 -6.16
C ARG A 76 -5.72 -5.12 -7.36
N GLY A 77 -5.34 -4.62 -8.50
CA GLY A 77 -5.23 -5.43 -9.71
C GLY A 77 -4.92 -4.61 -10.95
N TYR A 78 -4.78 -5.32 -12.05
CA TYR A 78 -4.53 -4.75 -13.38
C TYR A 78 -5.01 -5.71 -14.44
N LYS A 79 -5.10 -5.20 -15.67
CA LYS A 79 -5.23 -6.02 -16.87
C LYS A 79 -4.03 -5.74 -17.78
N VAL A 80 -3.57 -6.75 -18.50
CA VAL A 80 -2.49 -6.63 -19.46
C VAL A 80 -2.86 -7.39 -20.74
N GLN A 81 -2.46 -6.86 -21.90
CA GLN A 81 -2.50 -7.55 -23.18
C GLN A 81 -1.06 -7.83 -23.61
N PHE A 82 -0.79 -9.08 -23.97
CA PHE A 82 0.55 -9.51 -24.28
C PHE A 82 0.83 -9.43 -25.79
N ASN A 83 1.74 -8.54 -26.17
CA ASN A 83 2.38 -8.60 -27.48
C ASN A 83 3.57 -9.61 -27.45
N HIS A 84 4.14 -9.83 -26.26
CA HIS A 84 5.20 -10.77 -25.99
C HIS A 84 4.84 -11.52 -24.70
N PRO A 85 4.30 -12.74 -24.79
CA PRO A 85 3.97 -13.55 -23.62
C PRO A 85 5.20 -13.88 -22.78
N SER A 86 5.01 -14.01 -21.48
CA SER A 86 6.07 -14.38 -20.54
C SER A 86 5.46 -15.04 -19.30
N PHE A 87 6.25 -15.89 -18.63
CA PHE A 87 5.86 -16.42 -17.34
C PHE A 87 6.32 -15.46 -16.21
N PRO A 88 5.49 -15.17 -15.20
CA PRO A 88 4.07 -15.46 -15.12
C PRO A 88 3.22 -14.56 -16.06
N PRO A 89 1.94 -14.90 -16.41
CA PRO A 89 1.18 -16.07 -15.97
C PRO A 89 1.49 -17.33 -16.79
N ASP A 90 1.66 -17.23 -18.12
CA ASP A 90 1.91 -18.34 -19.03
C ASP A 90 2.56 -17.85 -20.32
N LEU A 91 3.42 -18.69 -20.93
CA LEU A 91 4.11 -18.39 -22.19
C LEU A 91 3.19 -18.34 -23.43
N LEU A 92 1.97 -18.86 -23.31
CA LEU A 92 0.94 -18.84 -24.36
C LEU A 92 -0.19 -17.84 -24.04
N ALA A 93 -0.10 -17.11 -22.93
CA ALA A 93 -1.13 -16.15 -22.56
C ALA A 93 -1.14 -14.95 -23.53
N ILE A 94 -2.33 -14.56 -24.00
CA ILE A 94 -2.52 -13.37 -24.84
C ILE A 94 -2.99 -12.16 -24.04
N ASP A 95 -3.54 -12.38 -22.85
CA ASP A 95 -3.94 -11.36 -21.89
C ASP A 95 -3.80 -11.88 -20.44
N ASN A 96 -3.96 -11.01 -19.46
CA ASN A 96 -4.15 -11.40 -18.07
C ASN A 96 -4.95 -10.33 -17.30
N ASN A 97 -5.89 -10.78 -16.49
CA ASN A 97 -6.72 -9.97 -15.61
C ASN A 97 -6.46 -10.39 -14.15
N THR A 98 -5.55 -9.70 -13.50
CA THR A 98 -5.08 -10.01 -12.16
C THR A 98 -5.84 -9.21 -11.11
N THR A 99 -6.21 -9.86 -10.00
CA THR A 99 -6.70 -9.23 -8.77
C THR A 99 -5.96 -9.83 -7.59
N PHE A 100 -5.47 -9.00 -6.67
CA PHE A 100 -4.79 -9.48 -5.48
C PHE A 100 -5.16 -8.62 -4.25
N HIS A 101 -4.95 -9.22 -3.11
CA HIS A 101 -5.31 -8.71 -1.80
C HIS A 101 -4.05 -8.64 -0.94
N GLU A 102 -3.81 -7.52 -0.31
CA GLU A 102 -2.58 -7.30 0.44
C GLU A 102 -2.80 -6.53 1.74
N ILE A 103 -1.82 -6.62 2.60
CA ILE A 103 -1.66 -5.78 3.78
C ILE A 103 -0.52 -4.81 3.50
N ASP A 104 -0.79 -3.54 3.75
CA ASP A 104 0.19 -2.46 3.69
C ASP A 104 0.59 -2.03 5.09
N VAL A 105 1.88 -1.81 5.30
CA VAL A 105 2.45 -1.23 6.52
C VAL A 105 3.20 0.04 6.13
N ASP A 106 2.69 1.17 6.57
CA ASP A 106 3.07 2.50 6.13
C ASP A 106 3.66 3.32 7.28
N PRO A 107 4.98 3.31 7.55
CA PRO A 107 5.62 4.16 8.54
C PRO A 107 5.84 5.58 7.97
N LEU A 108 4.79 6.40 7.94
CA LEU A 108 4.82 7.73 7.33
C LEU A 108 5.25 8.82 8.30
N LEU A 109 5.81 9.90 7.74
CA LEU A 109 5.96 11.18 8.39
C LEU A 109 4.84 12.11 7.89
N GLN A 110 4.15 12.77 8.83
CA GLN A 110 3.12 13.76 8.53
C GLN A 110 3.59 15.16 8.92
N PHE A 111 3.39 16.10 8.01
CA PHE A 111 3.62 17.52 8.19
C PHE A 111 2.29 18.25 8.17
N ASP A 112 1.88 18.83 9.30
CA ASP A 112 0.73 19.70 9.37
C ASP A 112 1.14 21.11 8.91
N LEU A 113 0.51 21.61 7.83
CA LEU A 113 0.89 22.90 7.22
C LEU A 113 0.43 24.12 8.04
N SER A 114 -0.27 23.88 9.15
CA SER A 114 -0.69 24.91 10.10
C SER A 114 -0.96 24.31 11.47
N LYS A 115 -0.75 25.11 12.53
CA LYS A 115 -1.13 24.77 13.92
C LYS A 115 -2.63 24.99 14.24
N LYS A 116 -3.43 25.42 13.23
CA LYS A 116 -4.88 25.59 13.41
C LYS A 116 -5.57 24.23 13.57
N PRO A 117 -6.71 24.16 14.30
CA PRO A 117 -7.46 22.91 14.48
C PRO A 117 -7.95 22.27 13.18
N SER A 118 -8.18 23.10 12.13
CA SER A 118 -8.45 22.62 10.77
C SER A 118 -7.29 23.05 9.89
N HIS A 119 -6.64 22.10 9.21
CA HIS A 119 -5.41 22.37 8.49
C HIS A 119 -5.19 21.37 7.35
N LEU A 120 -4.36 21.77 6.39
CA LEU A 120 -3.81 20.88 5.39
C LEU A 120 -2.64 20.09 5.95
N PHE A 121 -2.45 18.89 5.44
CA PHE A 121 -1.30 18.06 5.78
C PHE A 121 -0.71 17.33 4.57
N ILE A 122 0.55 16.96 4.70
CA ILE A 122 1.25 16.06 3.76
C ILE A 122 1.77 14.89 4.57
N ARG A 123 1.58 13.64 4.07
CA ARG A 123 2.25 12.46 4.59
C ARG A 123 3.13 11.86 3.52
N LEU A 124 4.34 11.46 3.89
CA LEU A 124 5.32 10.84 2.98
C LEU A 124 6.05 9.73 3.71
N GLY A 125 6.39 8.66 2.98
CA GLY A 125 7.22 7.59 3.49
C GLY A 125 7.15 6.32 2.67
N PRO A 126 7.87 5.28 3.09
CA PRO A 126 7.77 3.96 2.47
C PRO A 126 6.44 3.30 2.81
N SER A 127 6.04 2.38 1.93
CA SER A 127 4.93 1.45 2.15
C SER A 127 5.46 0.05 1.87
N PHE A 128 5.33 -0.84 2.85
CA PHE A 128 5.71 -2.24 2.73
C PHE A 128 4.44 -3.06 2.52
N ASN A 129 4.38 -3.74 1.38
CA ASN A 129 3.17 -4.41 0.91
C ASN A 129 3.38 -5.93 0.98
N PHE A 130 2.44 -6.64 1.58
CA PHE A 130 2.44 -8.09 1.67
C PHE A 130 1.19 -8.68 1.02
N ILE A 131 1.37 -9.41 -0.10
CA ILE A 131 0.26 -10.03 -0.82
C ILE A 131 -0.18 -11.29 -0.09
N LEU A 132 -1.44 -11.31 0.32
CA LEU A 132 -2.07 -12.43 1.03
C LEU A 132 -2.45 -13.53 0.05
N TRP A 133 -3.24 -13.17 -0.96
CA TRP A 133 -3.68 -14.04 -2.06
C TRP A 133 -4.01 -13.19 -3.29
N GLY A 134 -4.13 -13.84 -4.43
CA GLY A 134 -4.58 -13.23 -5.66
C GLY A 134 -5.13 -14.27 -6.61
N ASN A 135 -5.86 -13.80 -7.61
CA ASN A 135 -6.41 -14.60 -8.69
C ASN A 135 -6.07 -13.97 -10.03
N GLU A 136 -5.83 -14.79 -11.02
CA GLU A 136 -5.57 -14.36 -12.38
C GLU A 136 -6.42 -15.16 -13.37
N LYS A 137 -6.94 -14.42 -14.37
CA LYS A 137 -7.72 -14.96 -15.46
C LYS A 137 -7.09 -14.53 -16.76
N TYR A 138 -6.72 -15.49 -17.59
CA TYR A 138 -6.09 -15.22 -18.86
C TYR A 138 -6.57 -16.15 -19.95
N ASN A 139 -6.47 -15.70 -21.19
CA ASN A 139 -6.77 -16.49 -22.36
C ASN A 139 -5.46 -16.94 -23.00
N LEU A 140 -5.43 -18.20 -23.44
CA LEU A 140 -4.30 -18.75 -24.18
C LEU A 140 -4.48 -18.54 -25.70
N ALA A 141 -3.39 -18.49 -26.43
CA ALA A 141 -3.40 -18.44 -27.88
C ALA A 141 -4.10 -19.67 -28.54
N THR A 142 -4.28 -20.75 -27.77
CA THR A 142 -5.05 -21.94 -28.16
C THR A 142 -6.57 -21.73 -28.13
N GLY A 143 -7.06 -20.61 -27.56
CA GLY A 143 -8.48 -20.33 -27.34
C GLY A 143 -9.04 -20.81 -26.00
N GLU A 144 -8.22 -21.42 -25.17
CA GLU A 144 -8.60 -21.83 -23.81
C GLU A 144 -8.52 -20.63 -22.83
N SER A 145 -9.47 -20.55 -21.88
CA SER A 145 -9.46 -19.57 -20.78
C SER A 145 -9.11 -20.26 -19.48
N VAL A 146 -8.15 -19.70 -18.76
CA VAL A 146 -7.64 -20.21 -17.49
C VAL A 146 -8.01 -19.24 -16.36
N ASP A 147 -8.51 -19.78 -15.26
CA ASP A 147 -8.83 -19.05 -14.03
C ASP A 147 -8.22 -19.78 -12.85
N HIS A 148 -7.19 -19.20 -12.24
CA HIS A 148 -6.51 -19.85 -11.13
C HIS A 148 -5.94 -18.85 -10.12
N SER A 149 -5.58 -19.36 -8.94
CA SER A 149 -4.90 -18.56 -7.92
C SER A 149 -3.47 -18.22 -8.37
N MET A 150 -3.02 -17.00 -8.09
CA MET A 150 -1.65 -16.57 -8.33
C MET A 150 -0.65 -17.48 -7.61
N THR A 151 0.40 -17.88 -8.31
CA THR A 151 1.48 -18.69 -7.75
C THR A 151 2.55 -17.78 -7.15
N PHE A 152 2.71 -17.85 -5.83
CA PHE A 152 3.71 -17.09 -5.10
C PHE A 152 4.92 -17.95 -4.73
N SER A 153 6.11 -17.46 -5.05
CA SER A 153 7.37 -18.15 -4.75
C SER A 153 8.47 -17.13 -4.52
N THR A 154 9.55 -17.57 -3.91
CA THR A 154 10.78 -16.76 -3.75
C THR A 154 11.68 -16.78 -4.96
N THR A 155 11.49 -17.72 -5.86
CA THR A 155 12.37 -17.94 -7.05
C THR A 155 11.62 -17.92 -8.37
N ASN A 156 10.36 -18.38 -8.39
CA ASN A 156 9.59 -18.53 -9.63
C ASN A 156 8.19 -17.93 -9.44
N GLY A 157 7.72 -17.14 -10.41
CA GLY A 157 6.39 -16.53 -10.38
C GLY A 157 6.34 -15.22 -9.59
N TYR A 158 5.26 -14.99 -8.83
CA TYR A 158 5.04 -13.72 -8.14
C TYR A 158 5.69 -13.68 -6.76
N GLY A 159 6.25 -12.52 -6.40
CA GLY A 159 6.72 -12.22 -5.05
C GLY A 159 5.57 -11.80 -4.12
N ARG A 160 5.63 -12.21 -2.86
CA ARG A 160 4.65 -11.77 -1.84
C ARG A 160 4.97 -10.41 -1.24
N TYR A 161 6.27 -10.04 -1.24
CA TYR A 161 6.75 -8.82 -0.60
C TYR A 161 7.04 -7.77 -1.64
N ASN A 162 6.54 -6.56 -1.38
CA ASN A 162 6.76 -5.40 -2.21
C ASN A 162 7.14 -4.21 -1.34
N ALA A 163 7.81 -3.23 -1.94
CA ALA A 163 8.05 -1.94 -1.33
C ALA A 163 7.69 -0.83 -2.31
N SER A 164 7.09 0.21 -1.78
CA SER A 164 6.58 1.36 -2.53
C SER A 164 6.92 2.66 -1.82
N LEU A 165 6.86 3.76 -2.54
CA LEU A 165 6.87 5.10 -1.97
C LEU A 165 5.43 5.63 -1.94
N LEU A 166 4.97 6.09 -0.78
CA LEU A 166 3.62 6.61 -0.57
C LEU A 166 3.65 8.09 -0.24
N GLY A 167 2.89 8.88 -1.00
CA GLY A 167 2.63 10.28 -0.77
C GLY A 167 1.14 10.54 -0.60
N GLN A 168 0.77 11.34 0.41
CA GLN A 168 -0.61 11.72 0.70
C GLN A 168 -0.69 13.23 0.91
N PHE A 169 -1.73 13.86 0.38
CA PHE A 169 -2.05 15.26 0.61
C PHE A 169 -3.53 15.40 0.96
N GLY A 170 -3.81 16.08 2.06
CA GLY A 170 -5.17 16.14 2.56
C GLY A 170 -5.46 17.26 3.53
N PHE A 171 -6.68 17.23 4.05
CA PHE A 171 -7.22 18.17 4.99
C PHE A 171 -7.77 17.45 6.22
N GLU A 172 -7.41 17.95 7.39
CA GLU A 172 -7.95 17.53 8.69
C GLU A 172 -8.85 18.62 9.24
N THR A 173 -10.05 18.25 9.66
CA THR A 173 -11.00 19.16 10.30
C THR A 173 -10.76 19.23 11.82
N SER A 174 -11.21 20.32 12.45
CA SER A 174 -11.17 20.47 13.92
C SER A 174 -11.91 19.34 14.69
N LYS A 175 -12.82 18.64 14.02
CA LYS A 175 -13.53 17.49 14.57
C LYS A 175 -12.79 16.17 14.36
N GLY A 176 -11.62 16.19 13.69
CA GLY A 176 -10.79 15.03 13.40
C GLY A 176 -11.26 14.19 12.21
N PHE A 177 -12.12 14.70 11.33
CA PHE A 177 -12.35 14.08 10.03
C PHE A 177 -11.21 14.44 9.09
N THR A 178 -10.77 13.47 8.30
CA THR A 178 -9.73 13.64 7.28
C THR A 178 -10.29 13.29 5.91
N ILE A 179 -9.85 14.02 4.90
CA ILE A 179 -10.00 13.67 3.49
C ILE A 179 -8.65 13.89 2.81
N TYR A 180 -8.17 12.91 2.08
CA TYR A 180 -6.90 13.03 1.39
C TYR A 180 -6.85 12.24 0.09
N ALA A 181 -6.11 12.80 -0.87
CA ALA A 181 -5.66 12.10 -2.06
C ALA A 181 -4.30 11.47 -1.77
N TYR A 182 -3.99 10.37 -2.44
CA TYR A 182 -2.70 9.72 -2.31
C TYR A 182 -2.22 9.13 -3.63
N TYR A 183 -0.91 8.98 -3.72
CA TYR A 183 -0.23 8.26 -4.78
C TYR A 183 0.79 7.30 -4.17
N LEU A 184 0.75 6.06 -4.63
CA LEU A 184 1.69 5.01 -4.28
C LEU A 184 2.44 4.60 -5.53
N HIS A 185 3.77 4.56 -5.45
CA HIS A 185 4.66 4.15 -6.53
C HIS A 185 5.47 2.92 -6.13
N GLY A 186 5.27 1.80 -6.83
CA GLY A 186 6.00 0.56 -6.57
C GLY A 186 7.48 0.69 -6.96
N MET A 187 8.35 0.36 -6.03
CA MET A 187 9.81 0.43 -6.18
C MET A 187 10.44 -0.92 -6.52
N ILE A 188 9.72 -2.02 -6.23
CA ILE A 188 10.17 -3.39 -6.44
C ILE A 188 9.23 -4.07 -7.42
N SER A 189 9.78 -4.90 -8.32
CA SER A 189 8.98 -5.73 -9.22
C SER A 189 8.26 -6.83 -8.44
N MET A 190 6.97 -7.06 -8.76
CA MET A 190 6.22 -8.20 -8.23
C MET A 190 6.67 -9.56 -8.75
N ASN A 191 7.51 -9.59 -9.79
CA ASN A 191 7.98 -10.82 -10.38
C ASN A 191 9.31 -11.26 -9.75
N ASN A 192 9.38 -12.53 -9.34
CA ASN A 192 10.58 -13.20 -8.83
C ASN A 192 11.17 -14.21 -9.84
N GLU A 193 10.55 -14.35 -11.02
CA GLU A 193 11.07 -15.21 -12.08
C GLU A 193 12.30 -14.59 -12.71
N GLU A 194 13.38 -15.36 -12.82
CA GLU A 194 14.60 -14.95 -13.50
C GLU A 194 14.30 -14.76 -14.99
N GLN A 195 14.68 -13.61 -15.56
CA GLN A 195 14.35 -13.19 -16.93
C GLN A 195 12.84 -13.04 -17.24
N GLY A 196 11.99 -13.12 -16.24
CA GLY A 196 10.56 -12.86 -16.34
C GLY A 196 10.22 -11.38 -16.51
N PRO A 197 8.93 -11.03 -16.50
CA PRO A 197 8.49 -9.65 -16.71
C PRO A 197 8.86 -8.74 -15.54
N SER A 198 9.10 -7.46 -15.82
CA SER A 198 9.16 -6.42 -14.79
C SER A 198 7.76 -5.88 -14.54
N ILE A 199 7.25 -5.99 -13.30
CA ILE A 199 5.87 -5.67 -12.92
C ILE A 199 5.90 -4.68 -11.76
N TYR A 200 5.69 -3.38 -12.04
CA TYR A 200 5.67 -2.33 -11.03
C TYR A 200 4.27 -1.77 -10.86
N ASN A 201 3.73 -1.83 -9.65
CA ASN A 201 2.40 -1.33 -9.35
C ASN A 201 2.43 0.16 -9.00
N SER A 202 1.39 0.86 -9.42
CA SER A 202 1.11 2.23 -9.00
C SER A 202 -0.36 2.34 -8.61
N MET A 203 -0.66 3.25 -7.69
CA MET A 203 -2.02 3.43 -7.22
C MET A 203 -2.26 4.88 -6.86
N TYR A 204 -3.44 5.39 -7.18
CA TYR A 204 -3.91 6.69 -6.72
C TYR A 204 -5.37 6.59 -6.29
N GLY A 205 -5.72 7.31 -5.25
CA GLY A 205 -7.06 7.24 -4.70
C GLY A 205 -7.41 8.38 -3.77
N LEU A 206 -8.63 8.29 -3.27
CA LEU A 206 -9.18 9.20 -2.27
C LEU A 206 -9.52 8.42 -1.02
N THR A 207 -9.23 9.00 0.13
CA THR A 207 -9.48 8.40 1.43
C THR A 207 -10.27 9.34 2.32
N LEU A 208 -11.21 8.78 3.03
CA LEU A 208 -11.89 9.40 4.16
C LEU A 208 -11.42 8.73 5.44
N GLY A 209 -11.11 9.54 6.44
CA GLY A 209 -10.67 9.04 7.73
C GLY A 209 -11.28 9.80 8.89
N LYS A 210 -11.09 9.24 10.08
CA LYS A 210 -11.55 9.82 11.33
C LYS A 210 -10.57 9.52 12.45
N PHE A 211 -10.03 10.57 13.05
CA PHE A 211 -9.31 10.46 14.33
C PHE A 211 -10.29 10.25 15.48
N LEU A 212 -10.09 9.18 16.21
CA LEU A 212 -10.81 8.93 17.47
C LEU A 212 -10.03 9.63 18.58
N LYS A 213 -10.64 10.66 19.18
CA LYS A 213 -10.01 11.36 20.31
C LYS A 213 -9.97 10.42 21.52
N PRO A 214 -8.85 10.34 22.25
CA PRO A 214 -8.85 9.67 23.53
C PRO A 214 -9.89 10.35 24.43
N LYS A 215 -10.73 9.56 25.12
CA LYS A 215 -11.65 10.11 26.14
C LYS A 215 -10.78 10.88 27.16
N LYS A 216 -10.99 12.18 27.28
CA LYS A 216 -10.45 12.93 28.41
C LYS A 216 -10.98 12.26 29.68
N LYS A 217 -10.08 11.67 30.48
CA LYS A 217 -10.37 11.27 31.86
C LYS A 217 -10.52 12.52 32.72
#